data_76d0e426700de51cfe1bbb5f33ac7e4f
#
_entry.id   76d0e426700de51cfe1bbb5f33ac7e4f
#
_cell.length_a   1.000
_cell.length_b   1.000
_cell.length_c   1.000
_cell.angle_alpha   90.00
_cell.angle_beta   90.00
_cell.angle_gamma   90.00
#
_symmetry.space_group_name_H-M   'P 1'
#
loop_
_entity.id
_entity.type
_entity.pdbx_description
1 polymer ?
#
loop_
_entity_poly.entity_id
_entity_poly.type
_entity_poly.pdbx_seq_one_letter_code
_entity_poly.pdbx_strand_id
1 'polypeptide(L)'
;MTINIDTAIDWMYARKGQVSYSMTSRDGDDSYDCSSSIYYALRSAGAASAGWAVNTEYEHQWLIDNGYELISENTPFTAKRGDIFIWGRRGYSAGAFGHTGMFIDNDNIIHCNYAYDGISVNDHDERWAYAGKPYYYIYRLTNTDAAPAPVKKGWQEDTKGFWWARGNGTYPASRFEYIEDNRSWFYFNSEGYMVAEDWVKHTDGHWYYFDKDGYMATSWKKIKGYWYYFNRDGAMQTGWVKYFDDWFYLDPKDGNMLSDHFIRYNDGWYKLLPDGRLDTKPAFTVEPDGKITTDTENTRK
;
A
#
# COMPACT_ATOMS: atom_id res chain seq x y z
N MET A 1 -13.11 -29.91 6.20
CA MET A 1 -13.13 -28.91 5.09
C MET A 1 -11.97 -27.97 5.36
N THR A 2 -11.13 -27.70 4.37
CA THR A 2 -9.97 -26.83 4.55
C THR A 2 -10.35 -25.44 4.01
N ILE A 3 -10.29 -24.42 4.86
CA ILE A 3 -10.50 -23.03 4.45
C ILE A 3 -9.19 -22.52 3.81
N ASN A 4 -9.27 -21.96 2.62
CA ASN A 4 -8.15 -21.33 1.95
C ASN A 4 -8.14 -19.82 2.26
N ILE A 5 -7.23 -19.38 3.10
CA ILE A 5 -7.12 -17.99 3.55
C ILE A 5 -6.83 -17.03 2.39
N ASP A 6 -6.02 -17.42 1.40
CA ASP A 6 -5.73 -16.57 0.26
C ASP A 6 -6.98 -16.32 -0.58
N THR A 7 -7.80 -17.36 -0.79
CA THR A 7 -9.11 -17.20 -1.47
C THR A 7 -10.02 -16.22 -0.71
N ALA A 8 -10.04 -16.26 0.63
CA ALA A 8 -10.85 -15.33 1.41
C ALA A 8 -10.34 -13.89 1.28
N ILE A 9 -9.04 -13.68 1.35
CA ILE A 9 -8.42 -12.37 1.19
C ILE A 9 -8.63 -11.83 -0.23
N ASP A 10 -8.44 -12.66 -1.26
CA ASP A 10 -8.68 -12.28 -2.66
C ASP A 10 -10.13 -11.88 -2.89
N TRP A 11 -11.09 -12.57 -2.25
CA TRP A 11 -12.50 -12.20 -2.30
C TRP A 11 -12.75 -10.78 -1.76
N MET A 12 -12.09 -10.43 -0.65
CA MET A 12 -12.15 -9.07 -0.06
C MET A 12 -11.50 -8.03 -0.98
N TYR A 13 -10.32 -8.32 -1.52
CA TYR A 13 -9.63 -7.41 -2.43
C TYR A 13 -10.40 -7.15 -3.73
N ALA A 14 -11.04 -8.15 -4.30
CA ALA A 14 -11.86 -8.01 -5.51
C ALA A 14 -13.05 -7.04 -5.31
N ARG A 15 -13.46 -6.81 -4.07
CA ARG A 15 -14.59 -5.94 -3.70
C ARG A 15 -14.15 -4.60 -3.12
N LYS A 16 -12.88 -4.43 -2.82
CA LYS A 16 -12.33 -3.17 -2.30
C LYS A 16 -12.57 -2.04 -3.31
N GLY A 17 -13.26 -0.98 -2.87
CA GLY A 17 -13.64 0.16 -3.71
C GLY A 17 -14.76 -0.13 -4.72
N GLN A 18 -15.40 -1.32 -4.65
CA GLN A 18 -16.52 -1.71 -5.50
C GLN A 18 -17.84 -1.85 -4.72
N VAL A 19 -17.76 -1.96 -3.40
CA VAL A 19 -18.93 -2.15 -2.53
C VAL A 19 -18.96 -1.08 -1.45
N SER A 20 -20.19 -0.73 -1.00
CA SER A 20 -20.40 0.21 0.09
C SER A 20 -20.58 -0.50 1.44
N TYR A 21 -20.55 0.26 2.53
CA TYR A 21 -20.87 -0.23 3.86
C TYR A 21 -22.36 -0.12 4.15
N SER A 22 -23.01 -1.22 4.56
CA SER A 22 -24.40 -1.20 4.98
C SER A 22 -24.69 -2.25 6.05
N MET A 23 -25.32 -1.85 7.15
CA MET A 23 -25.80 -2.76 8.20
C MET A 23 -27.18 -3.34 7.89
N THR A 24 -27.90 -2.80 6.92
CA THR A 24 -29.25 -3.22 6.55
C THR A 24 -29.27 -4.02 5.25
N SER A 25 -28.45 -3.64 4.25
CA SER A 25 -28.26 -4.35 2.98
C SER A 25 -26.91 -5.03 3.02
N ARG A 26 -26.76 -6.05 3.87
CA ARG A 26 -25.47 -6.65 4.21
C ARG A 26 -25.18 -7.98 3.52
N ASP A 27 -26.11 -8.44 2.69
CA ASP A 27 -26.09 -9.77 2.06
C ASP A 27 -26.07 -9.68 0.53
N GLY A 28 -25.88 -8.49 -0.04
CA GLY A 28 -25.96 -8.24 -1.48
C GLY A 28 -24.60 -8.17 -2.17
N ASP A 29 -24.64 -8.04 -3.49
CA ASP A 29 -23.44 -7.90 -4.31
C ASP A 29 -22.78 -6.52 -4.16
N ASP A 30 -23.56 -5.50 -3.74
CA ASP A 30 -23.16 -4.08 -3.77
C ASP A 30 -22.79 -3.52 -2.38
N SER A 31 -23.13 -4.22 -1.29
CA SER A 31 -22.85 -3.73 0.06
C SER A 31 -22.75 -4.82 1.11
N TYR A 32 -21.91 -4.58 2.11
CA TYR A 32 -21.65 -5.46 3.25
C TYR A 32 -21.47 -4.64 4.53
N ASP A 33 -21.65 -5.27 5.69
CA ASP A 33 -21.08 -4.77 6.95
C ASP A 33 -19.77 -5.51 7.29
N CYS A 34 -19.18 -5.21 8.45
CA CYS A 34 -17.92 -5.83 8.86
C CYS A 34 -18.00 -7.36 8.91
N SER A 35 -19.02 -7.91 9.55
CA SER A 35 -19.17 -9.35 9.77
C SER A 35 -19.68 -10.10 8.55
N SER A 36 -20.58 -9.51 7.77
CA SER A 36 -21.03 -10.17 6.54
C SER A 36 -19.93 -10.25 5.49
N SER A 37 -19.04 -9.25 5.39
CA SER A 37 -17.91 -9.32 4.49
C SER A 37 -16.95 -10.46 4.84
N ILE A 38 -16.64 -10.65 6.13
CA ILE A 38 -15.82 -11.78 6.61
C ILE A 38 -16.54 -13.11 6.39
N TYR A 39 -17.83 -13.16 6.70
CA TYR A 39 -18.63 -14.36 6.45
C TYR A 39 -18.55 -14.81 4.99
N TYR A 40 -18.84 -13.94 4.03
CA TYR A 40 -18.82 -14.29 2.61
C TYR A 40 -17.41 -14.56 2.08
N ALA A 41 -16.41 -13.86 2.57
CA ALA A 41 -15.02 -14.14 2.23
C ALA A 41 -14.61 -15.56 2.65
N LEU A 42 -14.87 -15.94 3.90
CA LEU A 42 -14.57 -17.28 4.39
C LEU A 42 -15.45 -18.36 3.74
N ARG A 43 -16.71 -18.03 3.42
CA ARG A 43 -17.59 -18.93 2.66
C ARG A 43 -17.04 -19.23 1.27
N SER A 44 -16.54 -18.22 0.57
CA SER A 44 -15.88 -18.41 -0.75
C SER A 44 -14.63 -19.30 -0.65
N ALA A 45 -14.02 -19.31 0.50
CA ALA A 45 -12.78 -20.04 0.81
C ALA A 45 -13.00 -21.46 1.37
N GLY A 46 -14.26 -21.89 1.51
CA GLY A 46 -14.59 -23.25 1.95
C GLY A 46 -15.18 -23.40 3.36
N ALA A 47 -15.42 -22.28 4.08
CA ALA A 47 -16.12 -22.36 5.37
C ALA A 47 -17.56 -22.88 5.23
N ALA A 48 -18.07 -23.58 6.24
CA ALA A 48 -19.45 -24.08 6.27
C ALA A 48 -20.47 -22.93 6.43
N SER A 49 -21.64 -23.09 5.83
CA SER A 49 -22.72 -22.12 5.94
C SER A 49 -23.38 -22.15 7.32
N ALA A 50 -23.65 -20.98 7.87
CA ALA A 50 -24.53 -20.84 9.03
C ALA A 50 -26.02 -20.69 8.64
N GLY A 51 -26.34 -20.67 7.33
CA GLY A 51 -27.68 -20.40 6.82
C GLY A 51 -28.03 -18.90 6.70
N TRP A 52 -27.20 -18.03 7.24
CA TRP A 52 -27.29 -16.56 7.17
C TRP A 52 -25.92 -15.95 7.42
N ALA A 53 -25.70 -14.72 6.98
CA ALA A 53 -24.47 -14.00 7.25
C ALA A 53 -24.44 -13.56 8.73
N VAL A 54 -23.68 -14.30 9.54
CA VAL A 54 -23.58 -14.07 10.99
C VAL A 54 -23.15 -12.63 11.31
N ASN A 55 -23.68 -12.09 12.40
CA ASN A 55 -23.16 -10.83 12.92
C ASN A 55 -21.98 -11.08 13.88
N THR A 56 -21.32 -10.04 14.31
CA THR A 56 -20.10 -10.09 15.15
C THR A 56 -20.28 -10.94 16.42
N GLU A 57 -21.48 -10.97 17.02
CA GLU A 57 -21.75 -11.76 18.22
C GLU A 57 -21.79 -13.26 17.94
N TYR A 58 -22.39 -13.65 16.83
CA TYR A 58 -22.50 -15.07 16.43
C TYR A 58 -21.27 -15.55 15.64
N GLU A 59 -20.44 -14.64 15.16
CA GLU A 59 -19.19 -14.94 14.45
C GLU A 59 -18.20 -15.72 15.34
N HIS A 60 -18.15 -15.45 16.64
CA HIS A 60 -17.32 -16.17 17.60
C HIS A 60 -17.51 -17.70 17.53
N GLN A 61 -18.75 -18.17 17.60
CA GLN A 61 -19.03 -19.60 17.56
C GLN A 61 -18.87 -20.16 16.16
N TRP A 62 -19.31 -19.40 15.15
CA TRP A 62 -19.18 -19.82 13.76
C TRP A 62 -17.72 -20.00 13.32
N LEU A 63 -16.80 -19.19 13.77
CA LEU A 63 -15.38 -19.36 13.54
C LEU A 63 -14.87 -20.66 14.16
N ILE A 64 -15.24 -20.94 15.40
CA ILE A 64 -14.85 -22.20 16.10
C ILE A 64 -15.40 -23.42 15.34
N ASP A 65 -16.66 -23.38 14.90
CA ASP A 65 -17.29 -24.47 14.14
C ASP A 65 -16.63 -24.69 12.78
N ASN A 66 -15.89 -23.67 12.28
CA ASN A 66 -15.11 -23.71 11.05
C ASN A 66 -13.60 -23.94 11.25
N GLY A 67 -13.17 -24.39 12.44
CA GLY A 67 -11.80 -24.80 12.71
C GLY A 67 -10.86 -23.68 13.14
N TYR A 68 -11.41 -22.51 13.51
CA TYR A 68 -10.64 -21.46 14.18
C TYR A 68 -10.57 -21.73 15.68
N GLU A 69 -9.45 -21.39 16.30
CA GLU A 69 -9.25 -21.39 17.74
C GLU A 69 -9.07 -19.98 18.26
N LEU A 70 -9.61 -19.68 19.45
CA LEU A 70 -9.35 -18.44 20.16
C LEU A 70 -7.91 -18.45 20.68
N ILE A 71 -7.04 -17.60 20.12
CA ILE A 71 -5.63 -17.51 20.50
C ILE A 71 -5.32 -16.35 21.41
N SER A 72 -6.20 -15.33 21.47
CA SER A 72 -6.07 -14.20 22.40
C SER A 72 -7.44 -13.64 22.75
N GLU A 73 -7.61 -13.35 24.03
CA GLU A 73 -8.72 -12.60 24.57
C GLU A 73 -8.16 -11.41 25.37
N ASN A 74 -8.19 -10.23 24.75
CA ASN A 74 -7.72 -8.96 25.29
C ASN A 74 -6.32 -9.00 25.95
N THR A 75 -5.45 -9.84 25.40
CA THR A 75 -4.06 -10.04 25.83
C THR A 75 -3.10 -9.86 24.65
N PRO A 76 -1.86 -9.43 24.86
CA PRO A 76 -0.91 -9.28 23.76
C PRO A 76 -0.79 -10.54 22.92
N PHE A 77 -0.74 -10.38 21.59
CA PHE A 77 -0.60 -11.46 20.63
C PHE A 77 0.33 -11.04 19.48
N THR A 78 0.75 -12.00 18.70
CA THR A 78 1.40 -11.75 17.41
C THR A 78 0.45 -12.19 16.31
N ALA A 79 -0.01 -11.22 15.53
CA ALA A 79 -0.93 -11.49 14.42
C ALA A 79 -0.26 -12.33 13.33
N LYS A 80 -1.07 -13.09 12.62
CA LYS A 80 -0.69 -13.81 11.41
C LYS A 80 -1.75 -13.59 10.33
N ARG A 81 -1.31 -13.71 9.09
CA ARG A 81 -2.22 -13.70 7.94
C ARG A 81 -3.34 -14.72 8.12
N GLY A 82 -4.58 -14.27 7.97
CA GLY A 82 -5.78 -15.08 8.17
C GLY A 82 -6.34 -15.09 9.58
N ASP A 83 -5.66 -14.47 10.55
CA ASP A 83 -6.27 -14.27 11.87
C ASP A 83 -7.49 -13.35 11.74
N ILE A 84 -8.56 -13.69 12.44
CA ILE A 84 -9.76 -12.86 12.52
C ILE A 84 -9.77 -12.15 13.88
N PHE A 85 -9.90 -10.83 13.85
CA PHE A 85 -10.17 -10.07 15.08
C PHE A 85 -11.67 -9.82 15.23
N ILE A 86 -12.15 -9.86 16.47
CA ILE A 86 -13.48 -9.37 16.83
C ILE A 86 -13.31 -8.37 17.97
N TRP A 87 -13.74 -7.13 17.75
CA TRP A 87 -13.79 -6.08 18.76
C TRP A 87 -15.18 -6.02 19.40
N GLY A 88 -15.22 -5.70 20.70
CA GLY A 88 -16.44 -5.70 21.50
C GLY A 88 -16.51 -6.92 22.42
N ARG A 89 -17.13 -6.76 23.61
CA ARG A 89 -17.26 -7.86 24.57
C ARG A 89 -18.34 -8.84 24.09
N ARG A 90 -18.09 -10.12 24.20
CA ARG A 90 -19.07 -11.18 24.00
C ARG A 90 -20.32 -10.92 24.83
N GLY A 91 -21.50 -11.08 24.25
CA GLY A 91 -22.79 -10.69 24.81
C GLY A 91 -23.24 -9.27 24.46
N TYR A 92 -22.32 -8.44 23.94
CA TYR A 92 -22.56 -7.03 23.62
C TYR A 92 -21.87 -6.59 22.31
N SER A 93 -21.41 -7.51 21.49
CA SER A 93 -20.67 -7.19 20.27
C SER A 93 -21.54 -7.14 19.00
N ALA A 94 -22.86 -7.32 19.11
CA ALA A 94 -23.76 -7.25 17.98
C ALA A 94 -23.96 -5.83 17.44
N GLY A 95 -24.13 -5.69 16.13
CA GLY A 95 -24.41 -4.42 15.46
C GLY A 95 -23.30 -3.39 15.62
N ALA A 96 -23.64 -2.14 15.93
CA ALA A 96 -22.68 -1.03 16.03
C ALA A 96 -21.68 -1.13 17.20
N PHE A 97 -21.87 -2.09 18.10
CA PHE A 97 -20.99 -2.29 19.27
C PHE A 97 -19.84 -3.27 19.02
N GLY A 98 -19.86 -3.96 17.88
CA GLY A 98 -18.83 -4.88 17.46
C GLY A 98 -18.21 -4.49 16.14
N HIS A 99 -17.00 -4.97 15.91
CA HIS A 99 -16.30 -4.84 14.63
C HIS A 99 -15.42 -6.07 14.39
N THR A 100 -15.25 -6.44 13.13
CA THR A 100 -14.43 -7.59 12.74
C THR A 100 -13.70 -7.33 11.43
N GLY A 101 -12.65 -8.08 11.21
CA GLY A 101 -11.84 -8.07 10.00
C GLY A 101 -10.80 -9.17 10.05
N MET A 102 -10.01 -9.26 9.00
CA MET A 102 -8.99 -10.28 8.82
C MET A 102 -7.61 -9.63 8.72
N PHE A 103 -6.63 -10.16 9.43
CA PHE A 103 -5.24 -9.79 9.24
C PHE A 103 -4.72 -10.32 7.89
N ILE A 104 -4.15 -9.43 7.10
CA ILE A 104 -3.48 -9.78 5.84
C ILE A 104 -1.98 -9.98 6.04
N ASP A 105 -1.44 -9.44 7.10
CA ASP A 105 -0.09 -9.64 7.64
C ASP A 105 -0.12 -9.38 9.16
N ASN A 106 1.03 -9.15 9.80
CA ASN A 106 1.09 -8.92 11.24
C ASN A 106 0.71 -7.50 11.70
N ASP A 107 0.54 -6.56 10.78
CA ASP A 107 0.25 -5.16 11.08
C ASP A 107 -1.06 -4.70 10.43
N ASN A 108 -1.38 -5.21 9.25
CA ASN A 108 -2.48 -4.73 8.44
C ASN A 108 -3.69 -5.65 8.47
N ILE A 109 -4.87 -5.03 8.48
CA ILE A 109 -6.17 -5.70 8.40
C ILE A 109 -6.92 -5.32 7.13
N ILE A 110 -7.70 -6.25 6.59
CA ILE A 110 -8.71 -5.99 5.58
C ILE A 110 -10.09 -6.16 6.22
N HIS A 111 -10.93 -5.14 6.09
CA HIS A 111 -12.23 -5.12 6.73
C HIS A 111 -13.21 -4.21 5.98
N CYS A 112 -14.51 -4.50 6.10
CA CYS A 112 -15.55 -3.60 5.62
C CYS A 112 -15.97 -2.67 6.76
N ASN A 113 -15.95 -1.36 6.54
CA ASN A 113 -16.19 -0.40 7.61
C ASN A 113 -16.87 0.88 7.15
N TYR A 114 -17.60 1.51 8.08
CA TYR A 114 -18.35 2.74 7.82
C TYR A 114 -17.45 3.94 7.47
N ALA A 115 -16.27 4.05 8.08
CA ALA A 115 -15.41 5.22 7.92
C ALA A 115 -14.87 5.39 6.49
N TYR A 116 -14.74 4.29 5.75
CA TYR A 116 -14.27 4.27 4.36
C TYR A 116 -15.36 3.82 3.39
N ASP A 117 -16.61 3.73 3.85
CA ASP A 117 -17.78 3.31 3.09
C ASP A 117 -17.51 2.04 2.25
N GLY A 118 -17.05 0.97 2.92
CA GLY A 118 -16.78 -0.31 2.25
C GLY A 118 -15.51 -1.00 2.74
N ILE A 119 -14.95 -1.83 1.86
CA ILE A 119 -13.76 -2.62 2.19
C ILE A 119 -12.50 -1.76 2.01
N SER A 120 -11.69 -1.72 3.07
CA SER A 120 -10.40 -1.02 3.11
C SER A 120 -9.32 -1.89 3.75
N VAL A 121 -8.07 -1.51 3.52
CA VAL A 121 -6.88 -2.04 4.21
C VAL A 121 -6.32 -0.94 5.08
N ASN A 122 -6.08 -1.25 6.34
CA ASN A 122 -5.62 -0.28 7.34
C ASN A 122 -4.65 -0.97 8.31
N ASP A 123 -3.80 -0.19 8.96
CA ASP A 123 -3.04 -0.64 10.12
C ASP A 123 -3.99 -0.97 11.28
N HIS A 124 -3.81 -2.16 11.89
CA HIS A 124 -4.68 -2.64 12.96
C HIS A 124 -4.59 -1.76 14.22
N ASP A 125 -3.39 -1.46 14.65
CA ASP A 125 -3.16 -0.78 15.93
C ASP A 125 -3.60 0.68 15.86
N GLU A 126 -3.40 1.35 14.72
CA GLU A 126 -3.93 2.68 14.47
C GLU A 126 -5.47 2.70 14.51
N ARG A 127 -6.10 1.72 13.84
CA ARG A 127 -7.58 1.63 13.82
C ARG A 127 -8.16 1.25 15.17
N TRP A 128 -7.52 0.32 15.88
CA TRP A 128 -7.90 -0.06 17.23
C TRP A 128 -7.78 1.10 18.21
N ALA A 129 -6.68 1.87 18.13
CA ALA A 129 -6.47 3.08 18.94
C ALA A 129 -7.51 4.16 18.62
N TYR A 130 -7.80 4.40 17.32
CA TYR A 130 -8.84 5.34 16.89
C TYR A 130 -10.23 4.95 17.40
N ALA A 131 -10.55 3.65 17.46
CA ALA A 131 -11.80 3.11 17.98
C ALA A 131 -11.88 3.15 19.52
N GLY A 132 -10.90 3.72 20.21
CA GLY A 132 -10.90 3.81 21.69
C GLY A 132 -10.42 2.54 22.39
N LYS A 133 -9.66 1.71 21.70
CA LYS A 133 -9.08 0.45 22.23
C LYS A 133 -10.15 -0.51 22.77
N PRO A 134 -11.12 -0.91 21.97
CA PRO A 134 -12.16 -1.84 22.41
C PRO A 134 -11.58 -3.17 22.88
N TYR A 135 -12.33 -3.86 23.73
CA TYR A 135 -12.03 -5.24 24.09
C TYR A 135 -11.99 -6.11 22.85
N TYR A 136 -11.05 -7.07 22.72
CA TYR A 136 -10.88 -7.85 21.51
C TYR A 136 -10.65 -9.34 21.74
N TYR A 137 -10.96 -10.10 20.71
CA TYR A 137 -10.70 -11.52 20.55
C TYR A 137 -9.98 -11.75 19.24
N ILE A 138 -9.00 -12.66 19.24
CA ILE A 138 -8.27 -13.07 18.03
C ILE A 138 -8.46 -14.55 17.81
N TYR A 139 -8.92 -14.89 16.62
CA TYR A 139 -9.15 -16.26 16.19
C TYR A 139 -8.16 -16.64 15.10
N ARG A 140 -7.60 -17.83 15.19
CA ARG A 140 -6.67 -18.39 14.21
C ARG A 140 -7.17 -19.72 13.69
N LEU A 141 -7.11 -19.90 12.36
CA LEU A 141 -7.43 -21.17 11.72
C LEU A 141 -6.34 -22.21 12.06
N THR A 142 -6.74 -23.32 12.68
CA THR A 142 -5.80 -24.38 13.11
C THR A 142 -5.79 -25.59 12.18
N ASN A 143 -6.86 -25.79 11.39
CA ASN A 143 -6.93 -26.85 10.38
C ASN A 143 -6.42 -26.35 9.01
N THR A 144 -5.22 -25.82 8.98
CA THR A 144 -4.47 -25.74 7.74
C THR A 144 -3.80 -27.10 7.54
N ASP A 145 -4.13 -27.82 6.45
CA ASP A 145 -3.27 -28.91 6.00
C ASP A 145 -1.84 -28.38 5.98
N ALA A 146 -0.99 -29.00 6.79
CA ALA A 146 0.38 -28.64 7.11
C ALA A 146 0.74 -27.19 6.79
N ALA A 147 0.86 -26.34 7.80
CA ALA A 147 1.53 -25.06 7.63
C ALA A 147 2.75 -25.27 6.74
N PRO A 148 2.93 -24.55 5.65
CA PRO A 148 4.15 -24.69 4.86
C PRO A 148 5.32 -24.59 5.84
N ALA A 149 6.28 -25.50 5.69
CA ALA A 149 7.46 -25.57 6.57
C ALA A 149 7.96 -24.14 6.79
N PRO A 150 8.32 -23.74 8.04
CA PRO A 150 8.61 -22.36 8.36
C PRO A 150 9.61 -21.82 7.33
N VAL A 151 9.13 -20.90 6.50
CA VAL A 151 9.95 -20.32 5.43
C VAL A 151 11.10 -19.61 6.11
N LYS A 152 12.32 -20.05 5.80
CA LYS A 152 13.53 -19.44 6.36
C LYS A 152 13.52 -17.93 6.07
N LYS A 153 13.85 -17.11 7.07
CA LYS A 153 14.02 -15.67 6.87
C LYS A 153 14.93 -15.41 5.67
N GLY A 154 14.49 -14.55 4.79
CA GLY A 154 15.24 -14.16 3.60
C GLY A 154 14.36 -14.02 2.36
N TRP A 155 15.00 -13.68 1.26
CA TRP A 155 14.36 -13.59 -0.03
C TRP A 155 13.83 -14.95 -0.49
N GLN A 156 12.62 -14.94 -0.97
CA GLN A 156 11.91 -16.06 -1.58
C GLN A 156 11.52 -15.68 -3.00
N GLU A 157 11.38 -16.66 -3.85
CA GLU A 157 10.95 -16.48 -5.24
C GLU A 157 9.94 -17.56 -5.60
N ASP A 158 8.90 -17.16 -6.31
CA ASP A 158 7.95 -18.07 -6.93
C ASP A 158 7.55 -17.56 -8.33
N THR A 159 6.52 -18.14 -8.93
CA THR A 159 6.08 -17.79 -10.29
C THR A 159 5.53 -16.38 -10.43
N LYS A 160 5.20 -15.70 -9.32
CA LYS A 160 4.69 -14.33 -9.30
C LYS A 160 5.80 -13.30 -9.07
N GLY A 161 6.93 -13.69 -8.46
CA GLY A 161 8.06 -12.79 -8.21
C GLY A 161 8.76 -13.03 -6.88
N PHE A 162 9.52 -12.01 -6.45
CA PHE A 162 10.27 -12.04 -5.21
C PHE A 162 9.45 -11.50 -4.04
N TRP A 163 9.58 -12.11 -2.88
CA TRP A 163 8.99 -11.68 -1.64
C TRP A 163 9.93 -11.92 -0.45
N TRP A 164 9.73 -11.22 0.67
CA TRP A 164 10.59 -11.31 1.84
C TRP A 164 9.94 -12.07 2.97
N ALA A 165 10.48 -13.23 3.34
CA ALA A 165 10.06 -13.95 4.54
C ALA A 165 10.76 -13.41 5.78
N ARG A 166 10.01 -12.99 6.79
CA ARG A 166 10.57 -12.52 8.08
C ARG A 166 11.05 -13.67 8.98
N GLY A 167 10.77 -14.93 8.62
CA GLY A 167 11.15 -16.13 9.36
C GLY A 167 10.22 -16.47 10.52
N ASN A 168 9.19 -15.67 10.76
CA ASN A 168 8.16 -15.91 11.76
C ASN A 168 6.80 -16.30 11.16
N GLY A 169 6.78 -16.68 9.88
CA GLY A 169 5.57 -16.98 9.13
C GLY A 169 4.88 -15.77 8.53
N THR A 170 5.48 -14.57 8.62
CA THR A 170 4.95 -13.33 8.05
C THR A 170 5.85 -12.78 6.96
N TYR A 171 5.30 -11.86 6.16
CA TYR A 171 5.99 -11.11 5.12
C TYR A 171 5.39 -9.70 5.02
N PRO A 172 6.12 -8.69 4.49
CA PRO A 172 5.59 -7.35 4.28
C PRO A 172 4.58 -7.34 3.12
N ALA A 173 3.49 -6.57 3.27
CA ALA A 173 2.53 -6.31 2.19
C ALA A 173 2.01 -4.87 2.30
N SER A 174 1.76 -4.24 1.15
CA SER A 174 1.31 -2.83 1.01
C SER A 174 2.18 -1.83 1.78
N ARG A 175 3.48 -2.07 1.91
CA ARG A 175 4.37 -1.26 2.73
C ARG A 175 5.83 -1.25 2.29
N PHE A 176 6.55 -0.25 2.76
CA PHE A 176 8.01 -0.27 2.77
C PHE A 176 8.53 -1.22 3.84
N GLU A 177 9.62 -1.90 3.52
CA GLU A 177 10.39 -2.71 4.46
C GLU A 177 11.87 -2.45 4.25
N TYR A 178 12.58 -2.17 5.34
CA TYR A 178 14.04 -2.09 5.29
C TYR A 178 14.64 -3.48 5.46
N ILE A 179 15.39 -3.93 4.47
CA ILE A 179 16.04 -5.24 4.49
C ILE A 179 17.52 -5.04 4.85
N GLU A 180 17.88 -5.42 6.08
CA GLU A 180 19.23 -5.26 6.62
C GLU A 180 20.29 -5.92 5.75
N ASP A 181 20.03 -7.10 5.23
CA ASP A 181 20.97 -7.87 4.39
C ASP A 181 21.32 -7.11 3.09
N ASN A 182 20.37 -6.33 2.58
CA ASN A 182 20.53 -5.49 1.38
C ASN A 182 20.91 -4.04 1.72
N ARG A 183 20.80 -3.62 2.97
CA ARG A 183 20.95 -2.23 3.46
C ARG A 183 20.13 -1.24 2.63
N SER A 184 18.88 -1.63 2.32
CA SER A 184 18.02 -0.84 1.44
C SER A 184 16.54 -1.02 1.78
N TRP A 185 15.75 -0.02 1.34
CA TRP A 185 14.30 -0.06 1.39
C TRP A 185 13.73 -0.70 0.13
N PHE A 186 12.75 -1.56 0.33
CA PHE A 186 11.94 -2.18 -0.73
C PHE A 186 10.46 -1.86 -0.46
N TYR A 187 9.65 -1.88 -1.49
CA TYR A 187 8.20 -1.83 -1.34
C TYR A 187 7.59 -3.15 -1.77
N PHE A 188 6.66 -3.63 -0.97
CA PHE A 188 5.92 -4.85 -1.26
C PHE A 188 4.46 -4.49 -1.57
N ASN A 189 3.94 -5.04 -2.65
CA ASN A 189 2.56 -4.81 -3.07
C ASN A 189 1.56 -5.49 -2.11
N SER A 190 0.26 -5.37 -2.40
CA SER A 190 -0.79 -5.94 -1.55
C SER A 190 -0.76 -7.46 -1.42
N GLU A 191 -0.11 -8.15 -2.37
CA GLU A 191 0.08 -9.61 -2.31
C GLU A 191 1.39 -9.99 -1.60
N GLY A 192 2.21 -9.03 -1.20
CA GLY A 192 3.50 -9.24 -0.53
C GLY A 192 4.68 -9.45 -1.47
N TYR A 193 4.52 -9.21 -2.78
CA TYR A 193 5.62 -9.29 -3.74
C TYR A 193 6.35 -7.96 -3.85
N MET A 194 7.67 -8.04 -3.97
CA MET A 194 8.55 -6.90 -4.18
C MET A 194 8.17 -6.17 -5.47
N VAL A 195 7.98 -4.86 -5.37
CA VAL A 195 7.80 -3.99 -6.54
C VAL A 195 9.16 -3.74 -7.19
N ALA A 196 9.25 -3.98 -8.49
CA ALA A 196 10.46 -3.75 -9.29
C ALA A 196 10.11 -3.12 -10.63
N GLU A 197 11.00 -2.26 -11.13
CA GLU A 197 10.87 -1.49 -12.38
C GLU A 197 9.53 -0.72 -12.48
N ASP A 198 8.99 -0.25 -11.35
CA ASP A 198 7.68 0.39 -11.29
C ASP A 198 7.62 1.53 -10.27
N TRP A 199 6.54 2.30 -10.42
CA TRP A 199 6.23 3.44 -9.58
C TRP A 199 5.21 3.07 -8.50
N VAL A 200 5.41 3.62 -7.31
CA VAL A 200 4.47 3.49 -6.18
C VAL A 200 4.02 4.88 -5.74
N LYS A 201 2.72 5.13 -5.76
CA LYS A 201 2.14 6.27 -5.06
C LYS A 201 1.78 5.84 -3.64
N HIS A 202 2.52 6.34 -2.68
CA HIS A 202 2.32 5.99 -1.28
C HIS A 202 1.25 6.87 -0.60
N THR A 203 0.75 6.44 0.54
CA THR A 203 -0.30 7.13 1.30
C THR A 203 0.13 8.49 1.86
N ASP A 204 1.43 8.77 1.94
CA ASP A 204 2.00 10.08 2.27
C ASP A 204 1.86 11.12 1.15
N GLY A 205 1.32 10.72 0.00
CA GLY A 205 1.08 11.56 -1.16
C GLY A 205 2.25 11.65 -2.13
N HIS A 206 3.40 11.04 -1.83
CA HIS A 206 4.58 11.06 -2.68
C HIS A 206 4.65 9.86 -3.64
N TRP A 207 5.40 10.05 -4.73
CA TRP A 207 5.75 9.00 -5.67
C TRP A 207 7.14 8.49 -5.38
N TYR A 208 7.30 7.16 -5.49
CA TYR A 208 8.56 6.43 -5.33
C TYR A 208 8.77 5.56 -6.56
N TYR A 209 10.02 5.32 -6.93
CA TYR A 209 10.37 4.42 -8.01
C TYR A 209 11.32 3.34 -7.50
N PHE A 210 11.05 2.11 -7.91
CA PHE A 210 11.89 0.95 -7.62
C PHE A 210 12.51 0.46 -8.91
N ASP A 211 13.83 0.23 -8.91
CA ASP A 211 14.51 -0.22 -10.10
C ASP A 211 14.26 -1.72 -10.38
N LYS A 212 14.90 -2.25 -11.44
CA LYS A 212 14.69 -3.64 -11.87
C LYS A 212 15.04 -4.69 -10.79
N ASP A 213 15.87 -4.32 -9.84
CA ASP A 213 16.29 -5.18 -8.72
C ASP A 213 15.51 -4.86 -7.43
N GLY A 214 14.46 -4.01 -7.52
CA GLY A 214 13.60 -3.61 -6.43
C GLY A 214 14.18 -2.54 -5.50
N TYR A 215 15.36 -1.98 -5.80
CA TYR A 215 15.94 -0.93 -4.96
C TYR A 215 15.22 0.41 -5.16
N MET A 216 14.91 1.06 -4.06
CA MET A 216 14.29 2.39 -4.06
C MET A 216 15.24 3.42 -4.66
N ALA A 217 14.76 4.17 -5.66
CA ALA A 217 15.52 5.23 -6.29
C ALA A 217 15.75 6.40 -5.33
N THR A 218 16.97 6.90 -5.32
CA THR A 218 17.38 8.15 -4.66
C THR A 218 18.23 8.95 -5.62
N SER A 219 18.30 10.29 -5.42
CA SER A 219 19.03 11.18 -6.32
C SER A 219 18.50 11.14 -7.76
N TRP A 220 19.32 11.42 -8.75
CA TRP A 220 18.94 11.42 -10.15
C TRP A 220 18.78 10.01 -10.71
N LYS A 221 17.66 9.74 -11.36
CA LYS A 221 17.39 8.46 -12.05
C LYS A 221 16.77 8.73 -13.42
N LYS A 222 17.30 8.06 -14.45
CA LYS A 222 16.70 8.10 -15.77
C LYS A 222 15.73 6.93 -15.92
N ILE A 223 14.45 7.23 -16.20
CA ILE A 223 13.37 6.24 -16.30
C ILE A 223 12.66 6.45 -17.64
N LYS A 224 12.63 5.44 -18.48
CA LYS A 224 12.00 5.48 -19.82
C LYS A 224 12.40 6.71 -20.65
N GLY A 225 13.67 7.13 -20.54
CA GLY A 225 14.23 8.25 -21.31
C GLY A 225 14.18 9.61 -20.60
N TYR A 226 13.42 9.79 -19.55
CA TYR A 226 13.27 11.02 -18.78
C TYR A 226 14.08 10.99 -17.50
N TRP A 227 14.61 12.14 -17.05
CA TRP A 227 15.28 12.27 -15.79
C TRP A 227 14.31 12.68 -14.70
N TYR A 228 14.42 12.04 -13.53
CA TYR A 228 13.69 12.35 -12.30
C TYR A 228 14.67 12.52 -11.16
N TYR A 229 14.27 13.28 -10.15
CA TYR A 229 15.06 13.44 -8.94
C TYR A 229 14.27 12.98 -7.73
N PHE A 230 14.91 12.17 -6.90
CA PHE A 230 14.36 11.65 -5.65
C PHE A 230 15.19 12.17 -4.49
N ASN A 231 14.55 12.56 -3.40
CA ASN A 231 15.27 12.95 -2.19
C ASN A 231 15.92 11.73 -1.52
N ARG A 232 16.55 11.95 -0.35
CA ARG A 232 17.23 10.86 0.38
C ARG A 232 16.27 9.77 0.88
N ASP A 233 15.02 10.13 1.12
CA ASP A 233 13.96 9.23 1.58
C ASP A 233 13.23 8.54 0.41
N GLY A 234 13.71 8.75 -0.82
CA GLY A 234 13.17 8.15 -2.04
C GLY A 234 11.95 8.87 -2.63
N ALA A 235 11.47 9.94 -2.02
CA ALA A 235 10.32 10.68 -2.54
C ALA A 235 10.70 11.50 -3.79
N MET A 236 9.95 11.29 -4.90
CA MET A 236 10.09 12.06 -6.13
C MET A 236 9.86 13.54 -5.87
N GLN A 237 10.75 14.37 -6.37
CA GLN A 237 10.65 15.81 -6.26
C GLN A 237 10.05 16.43 -7.51
N THR A 238 9.42 17.60 -7.34
CA THR A 238 8.87 18.44 -8.42
C THR A 238 9.24 19.90 -8.20
N GLY A 239 9.12 20.72 -9.23
CA GLY A 239 9.52 22.13 -9.15
C GLY A 239 11.05 22.31 -9.13
N TRP A 240 11.51 23.36 -8.46
CA TRP A 240 12.92 23.69 -8.40
C TRP A 240 13.69 22.76 -7.47
N VAL A 241 14.76 22.18 -7.99
CA VAL A 241 15.69 21.35 -7.23
C VAL A 241 17.10 21.92 -7.39
N LYS A 242 17.75 22.15 -6.26
CA LYS A 242 19.19 22.49 -6.24
C LYS A 242 20.01 21.22 -6.06
N TYR A 243 20.91 20.96 -7.01
CA TYR A 243 21.83 19.83 -6.93
C TYR A 243 23.26 20.34 -7.13
N PHE A 244 24.07 20.24 -6.09
CA PHE A 244 25.35 20.96 -5.95
C PHE A 244 25.14 22.47 -6.15
N ASP A 245 25.80 23.06 -7.14
CA ASP A 245 25.72 24.50 -7.43
C ASP A 245 24.70 24.85 -8.50
N ASP A 246 24.11 23.85 -9.14
CA ASP A 246 23.16 24.02 -10.25
C ASP A 246 21.72 23.89 -9.82
N TRP A 247 20.83 24.63 -10.49
CA TRP A 247 19.40 24.51 -10.36
C TRP A 247 18.80 23.79 -11.55
N PHE A 248 17.82 22.91 -11.27
CA PHE A 248 17.02 22.16 -12.23
C PHE A 248 15.56 22.39 -11.95
N TYR A 249 14.72 22.26 -12.98
CA TYR A 249 13.28 22.33 -12.80
C TYR A 249 12.61 21.03 -13.24
N LEU A 250 11.87 20.45 -12.32
CA LEU A 250 11.10 19.23 -12.54
C LEU A 250 9.66 19.59 -12.77
N ASP A 251 9.04 18.97 -13.78
CA ASP A 251 7.64 19.23 -14.11
C ASP A 251 6.74 19.02 -12.89
N PRO A 252 5.90 19.99 -12.50
CA PRO A 252 5.06 19.86 -11.31
C PRO A 252 4.01 18.75 -11.39
N LYS A 253 3.62 18.36 -12.61
CA LYS A 253 2.61 17.34 -12.84
C LYS A 253 3.25 15.95 -12.97
N ASP A 254 4.25 15.85 -13.83
CA ASP A 254 4.79 14.56 -14.26
C ASP A 254 6.13 14.23 -13.59
N GLY A 255 6.78 15.20 -12.90
CA GLY A 255 8.02 15.02 -12.12
C GLY A 255 9.30 14.92 -12.95
N ASN A 256 9.21 14.83 -14.28
CA ASN A 256 10.40 14.73 -15.12
C ASN A 256 11.14 16.07 -15.25
N MET A 257 12.46 16.01 -15.34
CA MET A 257 13.31 17.18 -15.57
C MET A 257 13.01 17.81 -16.92
N LEU A 258 12.77 19.13 -16.91
CA LEU A 258 12.67 19.92 -18.13
C LEU A 258 14.07 20.36 -18.58
N SER A 259 14.30 20.40 -19.88
CA SER A 259 15.57 20.84 -20.49
C SER A 259 15.30 21.51 -21.82
N ASP A 260 16.24 22.36 -22.26
CA ASP A 260 16.14 23.17 -23.49
C ASP A 260 14.79 23.89 -23.62
N HIS A 261 14.35 24.49 -22.52
CA HIS A 261 12.99 25.01 -22.38
C HIS A 261 12.97 26.34 -21.64
N PHE A 262 12.00 27.20 -21.93
CA PHE A 262 11.66 28.34 -21.11
C PHE A 262 10.49 28.00 -20.21
N ILE A 263 10.64 28.21 -18.94
CA ILE A 263 9.57 28.05 -17.97
C ILE A 263 9.14 29.38 -17.38
N ARG A 264 7.85 29.54 -17.12
CA ARG A 264 7.31 30.64 -16.35
C ARG A 264 7.11 30.19 -14.92
N TYR A 265 7.76 30.85 -13.98
CA TYR A 265 7.61 30.57 -12.56
C TYR A 265 7.46 31.88 -11.80
N ASN A 266 6.39 32.01 -10.99
CA ASN A 266 5.93 33.28 -10.45
C ASN A 266 5.81 34.32 -11.58
N ASP A 267 6.46 35.45 -11.48
CA ASP A 267 6.38 36.50 -12.49
C ASP A 267 7.59 36.57 -13.42
N GLY A 268 8.46 35.55 -13.38
CA GLY A 268 9.69 35.47 -14.15
C GLY A 268 9.72 34.37 -15.21
N TRP A 269 10.53 34.58 -16.25
CA TRP A 269 10.89 33.58 -17.22
C TRP A 269 12.30 33.06 -16.94
N TYR A 270 12.47 31.77 -17.00
CA TYR A 270 13.72 31.07 -16.73
C TYR A 270 14.05 30.17 -17.89
N LYS A 271 15.31 30.21 -18.37
CA LYS A 271 15.79 29.33 -19.43
C LYS A 271 16.49 28.14 -18.81
N LEU A 272 16.15 26.95 -19.28
CA LEU A 272 16.85 25.71 -18.96
C LEU A 272 17.73 25.31 -20.15
N LEU A 273 18.97 24.93 -19.85
CA LEU A 273 19.94 24.45 -20.82
C LEU A 273 19.57 23.03 -21.33
N PRO A 274 20.17 22.53 -22.43
CA PRO A 274 19.92 21.18 -22.92
C PRO A 274 20.21 20.06 -21.93
N ASP A 275 21.08 20.29 -20.95
CA ASP A 275 21.39 19.38 -19.85
C ASP A 275 20.47 19.54 -18.63
N GLY A 276 19.48 20.44 -18.70
CA GLY A 276 18.48 20.71 -17.66
C GLY A 276 18.87 21.77 -16.64
N ARG A 277 20.12 22.23 -16.63
CA ARG A 277 20.55 23.29 -15.69
C ARG A 277 19.89 24.62 -16.00
N LEU A 278 19.64 25.39 -14.95
CA LEU A 278 19.24 26.78 -15.09
C LEU A 278 20.34 27.58 -15.77
N ASP A 279 20.02 28.26 -16.87
CA ASP A 279 20.89 29.26 -17.47
C ASP A 279 20.89 30.52 -16.61
N THR A 280 21.98 30.78 -15.89
CA THR A 280 22.12 31.94 -15.01
C THR A 280 22.58 33.21 -15.75
N LYS A 281 22.94 33.09 -17.04
CA LYS A 281 23.39 34.19 -17.89
C LYS A 281 22.77 34.08 -19.30
N PRO A 282 21.44 34.01 -19.42
CA PRO A 282 20.81 33.82 -20.71
C PRO A 282 21.10 35.02 -21.62
N ALA A 283 21.75 34.79 -22.76
CA ALA A 283 21.81 35.75 -23.85
C ALA A 283 20.62 35.47 -24.80
N PHE A 284 19.79 36.48 -25.06
CA PHE A 284 18.71 36.35 -26.01
C PHE A 284 18.54 37.66 -26.80
N THR A 285 18.11 37.54 -28.02
CA THR A 285 17.72 38.64 -28.87
C THR A 285 16.21 38.66 -29.04
N VAL A 286 15.60 39.82 -28.90
CA VAL A 286 14.19 40.00 -29.24
C VAL A 286 14.12 40.55 -30.67
N GLU A 287 13.58 39.70 -31.58
CA GLU A 287 13.38 40.06 -32.98
C GLU A 287 12.30 41.19 -33.09
N PRO A 288 12.27 41.96 -34.18
CA PRO A 288 11.27 43.02 -34.37
C PRO A 288 9.82 42.55 -34.33
N ASP A 289 9.57 41.27 -34.57
CA ASP A 289 8.25 40.64 -34.48
C ASP A 289 7.88 40.14 -33.07
N GLY A 290 8.78 40.39 -32.07
CA GLY A 290 8.62 39.96 -30.69
C GLY A 290 9.10 38.51 -30.43
N LYS A 291 9.64 37.83 -31.42
CA LYS A 291 10.23 36.49 -31.24
C LYS A 291 11.51 36.58 -30.42
N ILE A 292 11.62 35.73 -29.45
CA ILE A 292 12.85 35.58 -28.64
C ILE A 292 13.71 34.48 -29.27
N THR A 293 14.93 34.82 -29.68
CA THR A 293 15.95 33.89 -30.12
C THR A 293 17.10 33.87 -29.13
N THR A 294 17.67 32.70 -28.89
CA THR A 294 18.82 32.54 -27.99
C THR A 294 20.09 32.37 -28.80
N ASP A 295 21.13 33.09 -28.44
CA ASP A 295 22.45 32.93 -29.02
C ASP A 295 23.10 31.60 -28.52
N THR A 296 22.64 30.47 -29.06
CA THR A 296 23.21 29.15 -28.76
C THR A 296 24.47 28.83 -29.56
N GLU A 297 24.91 29.72 -30.47
CA GLU A 297 26.05 29.45 -31.34
C GLU A 297 27.41 29.88 -30.80
N ASN A 298 27.52 30.54 -29.64
CA ASN A 298 28.78 31.16 -29.21
C ASN A 298 29.49 30.49 -28.03
N THR A 299 29.17 29.24 -27.68
CA THR A 299 29.89 28.51 -26.62
C THR A 299 30.66 27.29 -27.13
N ARG A 300 31.13 27.33 -28.38
CA ARG A 300 32.21 26.43 -28.86
C ARG A 300 33.40 27.25 -29.29
N LYS A 301 34.22 27.66 -28.33
CA LYS A 301 35.64 27.90 -28.50
C LYS A 301 36.37 27.48 -27.25
#